data_69fa6badf139a6180a6a1f372a3d051e
#
_entry.id   69fa6badf139a6180a6a1f372a3d051e
#
_cell.length_a   1.000
_cell.length_b   1.000
_cell.length_c   1.000
_cell.angle_alpha   90.00
_cell.angle_beta   90.00
_cell.angle_gamma   90.00
#
_symmetry.space_group_name_H-M   'P 1'
#
loop_
_entity.id
_entity.type
_entity.pdbx_description
1 polymer ?
#
loop_
_entity_poly.entity_id
_entity_poly.type
_entity_poly.pdbx_seq_one_letter_code
_entity_poly.pdbx_strand_id
1 'polypeptide(L)'
;MNSIQILWVDDEIDLLKPHILFLEKKGYILTTCTNGTDAIDFVKESNFDIIFLDENMPGINGLETLAEIKQIQSNLPVVMITKSEEEYIMEEAIGSKIADYLIKPVNPNQILLSLKKNLDHSRLVSEKTTSNYQQEFRKISMDLMSVNTYEEWIDLYKKLVHWELELENINDSGMLEILESQKSEANNLFYKFIKKNYQEYLTSSDSPTFSHTLFNDYIVPNLFQENGVLWVVIDNLRFDQYRMLEPFINNYYKKEEEYSYYSILPTATQYARNSIFSGLMPSEMEKNHPEFWRNDTDEGGKNMFENEFLSAQIKRLKLSIKHEYYKITSLKDGKELATNYNGTKQNDLTVLVYNFVDMLSHSKTEMEVIKELAGDDKAYRSLTVSWFKNSPLFEIIQKAQQLGQKLIITTDHGTINCKNPSKIIGDKNISSNLRYKTGKSLSYSEKDVFEVKNPKDIFLPSISFNSPFVFAKEDLFFAYPNNYNHFVNYFRNTYQHGGVSLEEMIIPCAVYSLSLIHI
;
A
#
# COMPACT_ATOMS: atom_id res chain seq x y z
N MET A 1 -3.57 -28.69 -21.83
CA MET A 1 -2.54 -28.58 -20.80
C MET A 1 -1.36 -27.89 -21.47
N ASN A 2 -0.94 -26.71 -20.98
CA ASN A 2 0.25 -26.06 -21.51
C ASN A 2 1.46 -26.92 -21.16
N SER A 3 2.33 -27.16 -22.14
CA SER A 3 3.58 -27.92 -21.92
C SER A 3 4.52 -27.08 -21.06
N ILE A 4 5.07 -27.65 -20.00
CA ILE A 4 6.01 -26.99 -19.08
C ILE A 4 7.30 -26.64 -19.81
N GLN A 5 7.72 -25.37 -19.76
CA GLN A 5 8.91 -24.81 -20.40
C GLN A 5 10.07 -24.79 -19.38
N ILE A 6 11.16 -25.47 -19.68
CA ILE A 6 12.34 -25.59 -18.82
C ILE A 6 13.53 -24.93 -19.52
N LEU A 7 14.23 -24.02 -18.85
CA LEU A 7 15.54 -23.56 -19.27
C LEU A 7 16.62 -24.34 -18.48
N TRP A 8 17.57 -24.97 -19.20
CA TRP A 8 18.70 -25.66 -18.59
C TRP A 8 20.00 -25.01 -19.04
N VAL A 9 20.73 -24.50 -18.06
CA VAL A 9 21.99 -23.74 -18.25
C VAL A 9 23.13 -24.54 -17.65
N ASP A 10 24.05 -25.01 -18.48
CA ASP A 10 25.19 -25.83 -18.05
C ASP A 10 26.26 -25.77 -19.15
N ASP A 11 27.51 -25.44 -18.84
CA ASP A 11 28.59 -25.36 -19.83
C ASP A 11 28.94 -26.71 -20.45
N GLU A 12 28.63 -27.79 -19.75
CA GLU A 12 28.79 -29.18 -20.24
C GLU A 12 27.43 -29.78 -20.73
N ILE A 13 26.49 -28.96 -21.19
CA ILE A 13 25.12 -29.36 -21.56
C ILE A 13 25.06 -30.52 -22.56
N ASP A 14 26.07 -30.67 -23.43
CA ASP A 14 26.17 -31.77 -24.38
C ASP A 14 26.31 -33.14 -23.71
N LEU A 15 26.88 -33.21 -22.50
CA LEU A 15 26.98 -34.43 -21.71
C LEU A 15 25.64 -34.80 -21.06
N LEU A 16 24.71 -33.85 -20.97
CA LEU A 16 23.41 -34.01 -20.36
C LEU A 16 22.30 -34.42 -21.36
N LYS A 17 22.63 -34.69 -22.63
CA LYS A 17 21.68 -35.16 -23.65
C LYS A 17 20.77 -36.31 -23.20
N PRO A 18 21.25 -37.34 -22.46
CA PRO A 18 20.39 -38.41 -21.97
C PRO A 18 19.30 -37.90 -21.01
N HIS A 19 19.61 -36.90 -20.18
CA HIS A 19 18.68 -36.28 -19.24
C HIS A 19 17.63 -35.43 -19.97
N ILE A 20 18.07 -34.66 -20.97
CA ILE A 20 17.21 -33.84 -21.83
C ILE A 20 16.20 -34.73 -22.54
N LEU A 21 16.66 -35.77 -23.23
CA LEU A 21 15.80 -36.74 -23.92
C LEU A 21 14.83 -37.46 -22.97
N PHE A 22 15.24 -37.74 -21.74
CA PHE A 22 14.38 -38.34 -20.72
C PHE A 22 13.21 -37.42 -20.36
N LEU A 23 13.49 -36.10 -20.15
CA LEU A 23 12.48 -35.12 -19.79
C LEU A 23 11.55 -34.79 -20.97
N GLU A 24 12.07 -34.69 -22.20
CA GLU A 24 11.28 -34.50 -23.42
C GLU A 24 10.28 -35.65 -23.62
N LYS A 25 10.71 -36.91 -23.40
CA LYS A 25 9.83 -38.07 -23.41
C LYS A 25 8.72 -38.04 -22.35
N LYS A 26 8.91 -37.23 -21.30
CA LYS A 26 7.90 -37.00 -20.26
C LYS A 26 6.99 -35.83 -20.57
N GLY A 27 7.17 -35.16 -21.72
CA GLY A 27 6.32 -34.08 -22.21
C GLY A 27 6.76 -32.68 -21.78
N TYR A 28 7.98 -32.53 -21.24
CA TYR A 28 8.59 -31.22 -20.95
C TYR A 28 9.22 -30.64 -22.22
N ILE A 29 9.20 -29.32 -22.35
CA ILE A 29 9.90 -28.60 -23.43
C ILE A 29 11.15 -27.99 -22.82
N LEU A 30 12.31 -28.32 -23.39
CA LEU A 30 13.60 -27.86 -22.91
C LEU A 30 14.23 -26.86 -23.87
N THR A 31 14.65 -25.73 -23.32
CA THR A 31 15.59 -24.80 -23.94
C THR A 31 16.92 -24.92 -23.20
N THR A 32 18.03 -24.99 -23.93
CA THR A 32 19.36 -25.19 -23.34
C THR A 32 20.32 -24.09 -23.74
N CYS A 33 21.19 -23.67 -22.85
CA CYS A 33 22.32 -22.78 -23.16
C CYS A 33 23.54 -23.14 -22.29
N THR A 34 24.71 -22.61 -22.68
CA THR A 34 26.01 -23.00 -22.12
C THR A 34 26.61 -21.95 -21.19
N ASN A 35 25.95 -20.81 -20.99
CA ASN A 35 26.47 -19.72 -20.16
C ASN A 35 25.34 -18.87 -19.57
N GLY A 36 25.67 -18.11 -18.53
CA GLY A 36 24.69 -17.29 -17.81
C GLY A 36 24.20 -16.08 -18.60
N THR A 37 25.00 -15.51 -19.50
CA THR A 37 24.57 -14.34 -20.31
C THR A 37 23.43 -14.72 -21.24
N ASP A 38 23.56 -15.82 -21.98
CA ASP A 38 22.50 -16.32 -22.84
C ASP A 38 21.25 -16.71 -22.05
N ALA A 39 21.43 -17.25 -20.84
CA ALA A 39 20.31 -17.57 -19.95
C ALA A 39 19.50 -16.33 -19.55
N ILE A 40 20.18 -15.23 -19.21
CA ILE A 40 19.53 -13.95 -18.87
C ILE A 40 18.76 -13.40 -20.07
N ASP A 41 19.33 -13.48 -21.28
CA ASP A 41 18.68 -13.01 -22.49
C ASP A 41 17.46 -13.87 -22.85
N PHE A 42 17.55 -15.19 -22.72
CA PHE A 42 16.38 -16.07 -22.88
C PHE A 42 15.25 -15.74 -21.90
N VAL A 43 15.56 -15.43 -20.64
CA VAL A 43 14.54 -15.06 -19.62
C VAL A 43 13.88 -13.71 -19.93
N LYS A 44 14.56 -12.79 -20.63
CA LYS A 44 13.95 -11.53 -21.11
C LYS A 44 13.01 -11.75 -22.30
N GLU A 45 13.35 -12.69 -23.19
CA GLU A 45 12.65 -12.91 -24.45
C GLU A 45 11.54 -13.96 -24.39
N SER A 46 11.60 -14.88 -23.42
CA SER A 46 10.70 -16.03 -23.32
C SER A 46 10.30 -16.32 -21.89
N ASN A 47 9.12 -16.95 -21.71
CA ASN A 47 8.64 -17.38 -20.40
C ASN A 47 9.05 -18.82 -20.13
N PHE A 48 9.62 -19.06 -18.98
CA PHE A 48 9.95 -20.38 -18.45
C PHE A 48 9.19 -20.66 -17.15
N ASP A 49 8.89 -21.93 -16.91
CA ASP A 49 8.23 -22.37 -15.68
C ASP A 49 9.27 -22.68 -14.57
N ILE A 50 10.47 -23.08 -14.96
CA ILE A 50 11.59 -23.40 -14.06
C ILE A 50 12.92 -23.34 -14.80
N ILE A 51 13.99 -23.00 -14.05
CA ILE A 51 15.37 -23.01 -14.57
C ILE A 51 16.21 -24.03 -13.79
N PHE A 52 17.00 -24.85 -14.49
CA PHE A 52 18.14 -25.56 -13.95
C PHE A 52 19.40 -24.80 -14.30
N LEU A 53 20.20 -24.45 -13.30
CA LEU A 53 21.33 -23.55 -13.44
C LEU A 53 22.59 -24.15 -12.81
N ASP A 54 23.61 -24.41 -13.64
CA ASP A 54 24.92 -24.82 -13.13
C ASP A 54 25.60 -23.65 -12.40
N GLU A 55 26.27 -23.97 -11.32
CA GLU A 55 27.00 -23.00 -10.52
C GLU A 55 28.29 -22.55 -11.21
N ASN A 56 29.04 -23.50 -11.78
CA ASN A 56 30.37 -23.27 -12.30
C ASN A 56 30.37 -23.15 -13.82
N MET A 57 30.20 -21.96 -14.32
CA MET A 57 30.18 -21.65 -15.75
C MET A 57 31.22 -20.60 -16.12
N PRO A 58 31.75 -20.63 -17.35
CA PRO A 58 32.65 -19.59 -17.84
C PRO A 58 31.91 -18.25 -18.02
N GLY A 59 32.56 -17.16 -17.66
CA GLY A 59 31.98 -15.80 -17.70
C GLY A 59 31.35 -15.44 -16.35
N ILE A 60 30.05 -15.15 -16.38
CA ILE A 60 29.28 -14.95 -15.15
C ILE A 60 28.93 -16.32 -14.53
N ASN A 61 29.16 -16.47 -13.23
CA ASN A 61 28.88 -17.72 -12.53
C ASN A 61 27.37 -17.91 -12.27
N GLY A 62 26.99 -19.09 -11.75
CA GLY A 62 25.61 -19.42 -11.49
C GLY A 62 24.93 -18.52 -10.45
N LEU A 63 25.63 -18.10 -9.40
CA LEU A 63 25.08 -17.21 -8.36
C LEU A 63 24.84 -15.80 -8.90
N GLU A 64 25.77 -15.27 -9.69
CA GLU A 64 25.60 -13.98 -10.36
C GLU A 64 24.43 -14.04 -11.38
N THR A 65 24.35 -15.13 -12.16
CA THR A 65 23.25 -15.37 -13.11
C THR A 65 21.90 -15.46 -12.38
N LEU A 66 21.84 -16.16 -11.24
CA LEU A 66 20.66 -16.26 -10.39
C LEU A 66 20.19 -14.89 -9.91
N ALA A 67 21.12 -14.04 -9.44
CA ALA A 67 20.81 -12.70 -8.95
C ALA A 67 20.14 -11.84 -10.05
N GLU A 68 20.70 -11.85 -11.26
CA GLU A 68 20.15 -11.14 -12.42
C GLU A 68 18.76 -11.68 -12.84
N ILE A 69 18.62 -13.00 -12.93
CA ILE A 69 17.32 -13.63 -13.25
C ILE A 69 16.26 -13.25 -12.23
N LYS A 70 16.61 -13.24 -10.93
CA LYS A 70 15.66 -12.86 -9.86
C LYS A 70 15.31 -11.38 -9.86
N GLN A 71 16.14 -10.50 -10.42
CA GLN A 71 15.78 -9.10 -10.67
C GLN A 71 14.76 -8.97 -11.80
N ILE A 72 14.85 -9.80 -12.85
CA ILE A 72 13.93 -9.79 -14.00
C ILE A 72 12.60 -10.47 -13.62
N GLN A 73 12.67 -11.67 -13.03
CA GLN A 73 11.52 -12.50 -12.64
C GLN A 73 11.72 -13.09 -11.24
N SER A 74 11.34 -12.35 -10.22
CA SER A 74 11.58 -12.72 -8.80
C SER A 74 10.96 -14.06 -8.38
N ASN A 75 9.84 -14.44 -8.99
CA ASN A 75 9.08 -15.66 -8.67
C ASN A 75 9.44 -16.88 -9.52
N LEU A 76 10.29 -16.73 -10.55
CA LEU A 76 10.69 -17.84 -11.40
C LEU A 76 11.54 -18.84 -10.58
N PRO A 77 11.11 -20.11 -10.44
CA PRO A 77 11.86 -21.11 -9.70
C PRO A 77 13.23 -21.38 -10.37
N VAL A 78 14.30 -21.31 -9.61
CA VAL A 78 15.65 -21.66 -10.06
C VAL A 78 16.20 -22.76 -9.18
N VAL A 79 16.60 -23.86 -9.80
CA VAL A 79 17.24 -25.01 -9.15
C VAL A 79 18.73 -24.95 -9.47
N MET A 80 19.54 -24.77 -8.44
CA MET A 80 21.00 -24.76 -8.61
C MET A 80 21.53 -26.19 -8.73
N ILE A 81 22.48 -26.39 -9.65
CA ILE A 81 23.20 -27.66 -9.82
C ILE A 81 24.68 -27.40 -9.61
N THR A 82 25.35 -28.16 -8.74
CA THR A 82 26.75 -27.90 -8.36
C THR A 82 27.53 -29.16 -8.12
N LYS A 83 28.87 -29.07 -8.18
CA LYS A 83 29.84 -30.12 -7.80
C LYS A 83 30.26 -30.03 -6.33
N SER A 84 29.95 -28.93 -5.64
CA SER A 84 30.42 -28.66 -4.27
C SER A 84 29.37 -28.99 -3.21
N GLU A 85 29.80 -29.58 -2.10
CA GLU A 85 29.04 -29.77 -0.87
C GLU A 85 29.39 -28.70 0.19
N GLU A 86 30.05 -27.60 -0.21
CA GLU A 86 30.49 -26.56 0.72
C GLU A 86 29.28 -25.78 1.28
N GLU A 87 29.19 -25.77 2.60
CA GLU A 87 28.07 -25.19 3.38
C GLU A 87 27.87 -23.70 3.07
N TYR A 88 28.94 -22.95 2.84
CA TYR A 88 28.96 -21.53 2.49
C TYR A 88 28.24 -21.24 1.15
N ILE A 89 28.44 -22.07 0.12
CA ILE A 89 27.79 -21.91 -1.19
C ILE A 89 26.28 -22.20 -1.07
N MET A 90 25.93 -23.18 -0.25
CA MET A 90 24.52 -23.48 0.06
C MET A 90 23.84 -22.31 0.80
N GLU A 91 24.51 -21.71 1.78
CA GLU A 91 23.97 -20.54 2.52
C GLU A 91 23.78 -19.33 1.62
N GLU A 92 24.73 -19.05 0.72
CA GLU A 92 24.62 -17.93 -0.24
C GLU A 92 23.51 -18.17 -1.26
N ALA A 93 23.38 -19.39 -1.79
CA ALA A 93 22.31 -19.76 -2.71
C ALA A 93 20.92 -19.71 -2.04
N ILE A 94 20.79 -20.16 -0.79
CA ILE A 94 19.57 -20.05 0.01
C ILE A 94 19.23 -18.57 0.27
N GLY A 95 20.21 -17.75 0.62
CA GLY A 95 20.07 -16.30 0.76
C GLY A 95 19.56 -15.62 -0.53
N SER A 96 19.94 -16.15 -1.69
CA SER A 96 19.51 -15.70 -3.02
C SER A 96 18.16 -16.26 -3.48
N LYS A 97 17.40 -16.94 -2.61
CA LYS A 97 16.05 -17.48 -2.87
C LYS A 97 15.98 -18.52 -3.98
N ILE A 98 16.87 -19.51 -3.97
CA ILE A 98 16.74 -20.69 -4.84
C ILE A 98 15.50 -21.53 -4.49
N ALA A 99 14.97 -22.24 -5.48
CA ALA A 99 13.83 -23.14 -5.29
C ALA A 99 14.25 -24.53 -4.81
N ASP A 100 15.41 -25.01 -5.26
CA ASP A 100 15.98 -26.30 -4.88
C ASP A 100 17.48 -26.32 -5.21
N TYR A 101 18.18 -27.39 -4.76
CA TYR A 101 19.60 -27.57 -4.91
C TYR A 101 19.92 -29.04 -5.22
N LEU A 102 20.74 -29.28 -6.26
CA LEU A 102 21.11 -30.62 -6.69
C LEU A 102 22.65 -30.73 -6.80
N ILE A 103 23.22 -31.86 -6.35
CA ILE A 103 24.64 -32.12 -6.38
C ILE A 103 24.98 -33.04 -7.56
N LYS A 104 26.00 -32.65 -8.37
CA LYS A 104 26.50 -33.49 -9.46
C LYS A 104 27.27 -34.71 -8.90
N PRO A 105 27.09 -35.92 -9.49
CA PRO A 105 26.33 -36.20 -10.70
C PRO A 105 24.83 -36.29 -10.44
N VAL A 106 24.06 -35.50 -11.17
CA VAL A 106 22.60 -35.54 -11.05
C VAL A 106 22.01 -36.74 -11.76
N ASN A 107 21.01 -37.35 -11.12
CA ASN A 107 20.26 -38.46 -11.68
C ASN A 107 18.96 -37.93 -12.30
N PRO A 108 18.50 -38.46 -13.47
CA PRO A 108 17.26 -38.03 -14.10
C PRO A 108 16.03 -38.05 -13.17
N ASN A 109 15.98 -38.97 -12.22
CA ASN A 109 14.89 -39.06 -11.25
C ASN A 109 14.95 -37.95 -10.19
N GLN A 110 16.14 -37.48 -9.81
CA GLN A 110 16.31 -36.33 -8.89
C GLN A 110 15.80 -35.05 -9.57
N ILE A 111 16.15 -34.85 -10.85
CA ILE A 111 15.66 -33.73 -11.65
C ILE A 111 14.12 -33.78 -11.74
N LEU A 112 13.56 -34.94 -12.06
CA LEU A 112 12.12 -35.13 -12.14
C LEU A 112 11.43 -34.89 -10.77
N LEU A 113 12.05 -35.29 -9.67
CA LEU A 113 11.54 -35.04 -8.32
C LEU A 113 11.55 -33.56 -7.98
N SER A 114 12.66 -32.86 -8.30
CA SER A 114 12.77 -31.42 -8.11
C SER A 114 11.77 -30.64 -8.97
N LEU A 115 11.57 -31.05 -10.24
CA LEU A 115 10.53 -30.51 -11.11
C LEU A 115 9.14 -30.64 -10.49
N LYS A 116 8.77 -31.86 -10.07
CA LYS A 116 7.46 -32.09 -9.46
C LYS A 116 7.28 -31.30 -8.17
N LYS A 117 8.28 -31.28 -7.29
CA LYS A 117 8.25 -30.53 -6.05
C LYS A 117 7.99 -29.04 -6.29
N ASN A 118 8.71 -28.42 -7.23
CA ASN A 118 8.65 -26.99 -7.45
C ASN A 118 7.44 -26.54 -8.30
N LEU A 119 7.08 -27.30 -9.33
CA LEU A 119 5.96 -26.98 -10.22
C LEU A 119 4.61 -27.44 -9.64
N ASP A 120 4.54 -28.61 -9.05
CA ASP A 120 3.30 -29.10 -8.42
C ASP A 120 2.99 -28.29 -7.15
N HIS A 121 3.99 -27.85 -6.38
CA HIS A 121 3.75 -26.99 -5.23
C HIS A 121 3.12 -25.65 -5.63
N SER A 122 3.69 -24.97 -6.64
CA SER A 122 3.13 -23.72 -7.15
C SER A 122 1.70 -23.91 -7.67
N ARG A 123 1.44 -24.96 -8.46
CA ARG A 123 0.11 -25.31 -8.95
C ARG A 123 -0.86 -25.63 -7.83
N LEU A 124 -0.45 -26.45 -6.85
CA LEU A 124 -1.29 -26.80 -5.70
C LEU A 124 -1.62 -25.59 -4.82
N VAL A 125 -0.67 -24.67 -4.63
CA VAL A 125 -0.93 -23.41 -3.93
C VAL A 125 -1.93 -22.57 -4.69
N SER A 126 -1.77 -22.41 -6.00
CA SER A 126 -2.69 -21.66 -6.85
C SER A 126 -4.11 -22.28 -6.82
N GLU A 127 -4.25 -23.59 -7.06
CA GLU A 127 -5.53 -24.29 -7.01
C GLU A 127 -6.20 -24.17 -5.63
N LYS A 128 -5.43 -24.27 -4.55
CA LYS A 128 -5.92 -24.10 -3.18
C LYS A 128 -6.38 -22.67 -2.90
N THR A 129 -5.60 -21.67 -3.31
CA THR A 129 -5.96 -20.24 -3.12
C THR A 129 -7.23 -19.91 -3.89
N THR A 130 -7.33 -20.32 -5.16
CA THR A 130 -8.55 -20.15 -5.98
C THR A 130 -9.76 -20.85 -5.34
N SER A 131 -9.61 -22.10 -4.87
CA SER A 131 -10.67 -22.83 -4.19
C SER A 131 -11.09 -22.17 -2.88
N ASN A 132 -10.14 -21.69 -2.09
CA ASN A 132 -10.41 -20.97 -0.85
C ASN A 132 -11.16 -19.66 -1.13
N TYR A 133 -10.74 -18.89 -2.14
CA TYR A 133 -11.46 -17.68 -2.52
C TYR A 133 -12.88 -17.96 -3.00
N GLN A 134 -13.11 -19.04 -3.77
CA GLN A 134 -14.47 -19.43 -4.18
C GLN A 134 -15.40 -19.72 -2.98
N GLN A 135 -14.86 -20.25 -1.89
CA GLN A 135 -15.62 -20.42 -0.64
C GLN A 135 -15.84 -19.08 0.07
N GLU A 136 -14.79 -18.24 0.16
CA GLU A 136 -14.88 -16.92 0.78
C GLU A 136 -15.74 -15.94 -0.03
N PHE A 137 -15.77 -16.06 -1.35
CA PHE A 137 -16.67 -15.27 -2.21
C PHE A 137 -18.13 -15.29 -1.72
N ARG A 138 -18.62 -16.47 -1.34
CA ARG A 138 -19.99 -16.62 -0.82
C ARG A 138 -20.14 -15.93 0.53
N LYS A 139 -19.14 -16.05 1.41
CA LYS A 139 -19.16 -15.39 2.72
C LYS A 139 -19.11 -13.87 2.56
N ILE A 140 -18.19 -13.36 1.75
CA ILE A 140 -18.10 -11.92 1.45
C ILE A 140 -19.43 -11.40 0.89
N SER A 141 -20.09 -12.15 -0.01
CA SER A 141 -21.40 -11.77 -0.55
C SER A 141 -22.51 -11.78 0.51
N MET A 142 -22.46 -12.72 1.47
CA MET A 142 -23.39 -12.71 2.62
C MET A 142 -23.08 -11.56 3.59
N ASP A 143 -21.81 -11.33 3.89
CA ASP A 143 -21.38 -10.23 4.75
C ASP A 143 -21.83 -8.88 4.17
N LEU A 144 -21.69 -8.67 2.85
CA LEU A 144 -22.17 -7.47 2.14
C LEU A 144 -23.68 -7.23 2.29
N MET A 145 -24.49 -8.30 2.39
CA MET A 145 -25.92 -8.18 2.58
C MET A 145 -26.34 -7.83 4.02
N SER A 146 -25.49 -8.11 4.99
CA SER A 146 -25.80 -8.02 6.42
C SER A 146 -24.99 -6.97 7.18
N VAL A 147 -23.88 -6.49 6.62
CA VAL A 147 -22.98 -5.52 7.25
C VAL A 147 -23.70 -4.21 7.58
N ASN A 148 -23.63 -3.80 8.85
CA ASN A 148 -24.31 -2.61 9.39
C ASN A 148 -23.58 -1.87 10.50
N THR A 149 -22.41 -2.34 10.96
CA THR A 149 -21.58 -1.65 11.95
C THR A 149 -20.27 -1.20 11.32
N TYR A 150 -19.60 -0.24 11.94
CA TYR A 150 -18.31 0.25 11.45
C TYR A 150 -17.21 -0.79 11.59
N GLU A 151 -17.27 -1.67 12.60
CA GLU A 151 -16.32 -2.77 12.79
C GLU A 151 -16.45 -3.81 11.68
N GLU A 152 -17.70 -4.19 11.35
CA GLU A 152 -17.96 -5.15 10.27
C GLU A 152 -17.44 -4.62 8.92
N TRP A 153 -17.54 -3.31 8.66
CA TRP A 153 -16.96 -2.68 7.46
C TRP A 153 -15.43 -2.73 7.44
N ILE A 154 -14.78 -2.50 8.58
CA ILE A 154 -13.32 -2.65 8.72
C ILE A 154 -12.91 -4.10 8.39
N ASP A 155 -13.58 -5.08 8.97
CA ASP A 155 -13.25 -6.50 8.79
C ASP A 155 -13.50 -6.94 7.34
N LEU A 156 -14.59 -6.49 6.74
CA LEU A 156 -14.92 -6.77 5.34
C LEU A 156 -13.88 -6.16 4.40
N TYR A 157 -13.48 -4.90 4.62
CA TYR A 157 -12.45 -4.25 3.80
C TYR A 157 -11.09 -4.97 3.91
N LYS A 158 -10.69 -5.36 5.12
CA LYS A 158 -9.47 -6.17 5.35
C LYS A 158 -9.50 -7.50 4.60
N LYS A 159 -10.66 -8.17 4.55
CA LYS A 159 -10.84 -9.40 3.77
C LYS A 159 -10.69 -9.14 2.27
N LEU A 160 -11.31 -8.09 1.74
CA LEU A 160 -11.19 -7.73 0.33
C LEU A 160 -9.74 -7.43 -0.06
N VAL A 161 -9.02 -6.66 0.75
CA VAL A 161 -7.58 -6.37 0.54
C VAL A 161 -6.75 -7.65 0.60
N HIS A 162 -7.00 -8.53 1.57
CA HIS A 162 -6.28 -9.81 1.69
C HIS A 162 -6.42 -10.64 0.41
N TRP A 163 -7.66 -10.83 -0.08
CA TRP A 163 -7.89 -11.64 -1.27
C TRP A 163 -7.35 -10.99 -2.55
N GLU A 164 -7.36 -9.66 -2.65
CA GLU A 164 -6.73 -8.96 -3.76
C GLU A 164 -5.23 -9.30 -3.85
N LEU A 165 -4.51 -9.21 -2.75
CA LEU A 165 -3.08 -9.52 -2.70
C LEU A 165 -2.79 -11.01 -2.94
N GLU A 166 -3.60 -11.93 -2.39
CA GLU A 166 -3.43 -13.36 -2.58
C GLU A 166 -3.68 -13.80 -4.04
N LEU A 167 -4.75 -13.28 -4.67
CA LEU A 167 -5.07 -13.59 -6.06
C LEU A 167 -4.07 -12.99 -7.05
N GLU A 168 -3.52 -11.81 -6.75
CA GLU A 168 -2.44 -11.22 -7.55
C GLU A 168 -1.15 -12.04 -7.49
N ASN A 169 -0.81 -12.61 -6.33
CA ASN A 169 0.37 -13.45 -6.16
C ASN A 169 0.32 -14.71 -7.04
N ILE A 170 -0.88 -15.25 -7.29
CA ILE A 170 -1.06 -16.42 -8.15
C ILE A 170 -1.40 -16.06 -9.60
N ASN A 171 -1.50 -14.76 -9.93
CA ASN A 171 -1.86 -14.23 -11.25
C ASN A 171 -3.18 -14.79 -11.82
N ASP A 172 -4.18 -14.99 -10.98
CA ASP A 172 -5.53 -15.47 -11.38
C ASP A 172 -6.41 -14.28 -11.81
N SER A 173 -6.28 -13.86 -13.07
CA SER A 173 -7.01 -12.72 -13.61
C SER A 173 -8.53 -12.89 -13.56
N GLY A 174 -9.05 -14.12 -13.74
CA GLY A 174 -10.48 -14.38 -13.70
C GLY A 174 -11.08 -14.16 -12.30
N MET A 175 -10.38 -14.61 -11.26
CA MET A 175 -10.82 -14.37 -9.87
C MET A 175 -10.63 -12.93 -9.45
N LEU A 176 -9.60 -12.23 -9.96
CA LEU A 176 -9.42 -10.80 -9.72
C LEU A 176 -10.57 -9.95 -10.29
N GLU A 177 -11.06 -10.24 -11.49
CA GLU A 177 -12.23 -9.55 -12.06
C GLU A 177 -13.49 -9.75 -11.20
N ILE A 178 -13.69 -10.96 -10.67
CA ILE A 178 -14.79 -11.25 -9.75
C ILE A 178 -14.64 -10.46 -8.44
N LEU A 179 -13.43 -10.41 -7.87
CA LEU A 179 -13.15 -9.63 -6.67
C LEU A 179 -13.33 -8.13 -6.91
N GLU A 180 -12.92 -7.59 -8.06
CA GLU A 180 -13.16 -6.18 -8.42
C GLU A 180 -14.66 -5.86 -8.43
N SER A 181 -15.50 -6.76 -8.95
CA SER A 181 -16.95 -6.59 -8.89
C SER A 181 -17.47 -6.55 -7.44
N GLN A 182 -16.97 -7.42 -6.55
CA GLN A 182 -17.31 -7.37 -5.12
C GLN A 182 -16.83 -6.08 -4.45
N LYS A 183 -15.64 -5.61 -4.76
CA LYS A 183 -15.12 -4.32 -4.25
C LYS A 183 -15.98 -3.15 -4.69
N SER A 184 -16.43 -3.14 -5.94
CA SER A 184 -17.33 -2.11 -6.45
C SER A 184 -18.68 -2.14 -5.73
N GLU A 185 -19.27 -3.32 -5.52
CA GLU A 185 -20.50 -3.47 -4.74
C GLU A 185 -20.30 -3.03 -3.28
N ALA A 186 -19.18 -3.44 -2.66
CA ALA A 186 -18.82 -3.03 -1.31
C ALA A 186 -18.73 -1.50 -1.18
N ASN A 187 -18.06 -0.82 -2.11
CA ASN A 187 -17.96 0.64 -2.11
C ASN A 187 -19.34 1.32 -2.26
N ASN A 188 -20.23 0.77 -3.09
CA ASN A 188 -21.60 1.29 -3.21
C ASN A 188 -22.41 1.15 -1.91
N LEU A 189 -22.30 0.00 -1.25
CA LEU A 189 -22.98 -0.24 0.03
C LEU A 189 -22.36 0.58 1.16
N PHE A 190 -21.03 0.67 1.20
CA PHE A 190 -20.31 1.50 2.16
C PHE A 190 -20.67 2.99 2.04
N TYR A 191 -20.78 3.50 0.83
CA TYR A 191 -21.28 4.86 0.60
C TYR A 191 -22.66 5.06 1.23
N LYS A 192 -23.59 4.13 1.05
CA LYS A 192 -24.92 4.21 1.65
C LYS A 192 -24.86 4.18 3.18
N PHE A 193 -23.99 3.34 3.72
CA PHE A 193 -23.74 3.24 5.16
C PHE A 193 -23.21 4.56 5.73
N ILE A 194 -22.18 5.15 5.10
CA ILE A 194 -21.60 6.42 5.51
C ILE A 194 -22.65 7.54 5.40
N LYS A 195 -23.37 7.63 4.29
CA LYS A 195 -24.42 8.64 4.10
C LYS A 195 -25.49 8.59 5.19
N LYS A 196 -25.80 7.40 5.70
CA LYS A 196 -26.80 7.21 6.75
C LYS A 196 -26.27 7.52 8.15
N ASN A 197 -25.04 7.12 8.47
CA ASN A 197 -24.57 7.03 9.86
C ASN A 197 -23.50 8.08 10.22
N TYR A 198 -22.81 8.69 9.25
CA TYR A 198 -21.63 9.53 9.48
C TYR A 198 -21.87 10.68 10.45
N GLN A 199 -22.98 11.42 10.28
CA GLN A 199 -23.32 12.55 11.17
C GLN A 199 -23.57 12.09 12.61
N GLU A 200 -24.25 10.96 12.79
CA GLU A 200 -24.53 10.39 14.11
C GLU A 200 -23.24 9.94 14.79
N TYR A 201 -22.35 9.26 14.06
CA TYR A 201 -21.07 8.80 14.61
C TYR A 201 -20.15 9.94 15.07
N LEU A 202 -20.21 11.11 14.47
CA LEU A 202 -19.41 12.27 14.92
C LEU A 202 -19.85 12.81 16.30
N THR A 203 -21.01 12.44 16.79
CA THR A 203 -21.59 12.94 18.06
C THR A 203 -21.91 11.84 19.06
N SER A 204 -21.93 10.60 18.62
CA SER A 204 -22.24 9.43 19.46
C SER A 204 -21.02 8.99 20.28
N SER A 205 -21.28 8.40 21.46
CA SER A 205 -20.27 7.68 22.22
C SER A 205 -19.98 6.29 21.64
N ASP A 206 -20.90 5.73 20.85
CA ASP A 206 -20.71 4.49 20.09
C ASP A 206 -20.36 4.86 18.65
N SER A 207 -19.07 5.11 18.43
CA SER A 207 -18.54 5.58 17.16
C SER A 207 -17.15 4.99 16.90
N PRO A 208 -16.74 4.86 15.64
CA PRO A 208 -15.37 4.49 15.32
C PRO A 208 -14.40 5.57 15.82
N THR A 209 -13.14 5.19 16.02
CA THR A 209 -12.06 6.17 16.09
C THR A 209 -11.99 6.91 14.75
N PHE A 210 -12.00 8.24 14.80
CA PHE A 210 -11.83 9.12 13.66
C PHE A 210 -10.48 9.83 13.69
N SER A 211 -10.14 10.57 12.62
CA SER A 211 -8.89 11.33 12.53
C SER A 211 -8.63 12.20 13.77
N HIS A 212 -9.66 12.89 14.29
CA HIS A 212 -9.52 13.78 15.44
C HIS A 212 -9.41 13.07 16.80
N THR A 213 -9.81 11.79 16.90
CA THR A 213 -9.69 11.01 18.15
C THR A 213 -8.49 10.06 18.13
N LEU A 214 -7.87 9.81 16.97
CA LEU A 214 -6.76 8.88 16.75
C LEU A 214 -5.63 9.06 17.79
N PHE A 215 -5.19 10.30 18.01
CA PHE A 215 -4.08 10.58 18.93
C PHE A 215 -4.39 10.11 20.35
N ASN A 216 -5.56 10.46 20.85
CA ASN A 216 -6.00 10.07 22.19
C ASN A 216 -6.21 8.56 22.31
N ASP A 217 -6.83 7.93 21.30
CA ASP A 217 -7.26 6.53 21.37
C ASP A 217 -6.11 5.55 21.15
N TYR A 218 -5.18 5.85 20.23
CA TYR A 218 -4.15 4.89 19.83
C TYR A 218 -2.71 5.37 20.06
N ILE A 219 -2.45 6.69 20.11
CA ILE A 219 -1.07 7.18 20.29
C ILE A 219 -0.77 7.36 21.79
N VAL A 220 -1.64 8.05 22.52
CA VAL A 220 -1.44 8.33 23.96
C VAL A 220 -1.20 7.07 24.79
N PRO A 221 -1.94 5.95 24.62
CA PRO A 221 -1.68 4.72 25.38
C PRO A 221 -0.29 4.12 25.16
N ASN A 222 0.36 4.48 24.06
CA ASN A 222 1.66 3.97 23.67
C ASN A 222 2.85 4.91 23.98
N LEU A 223 2.61 6.12 24.53
CA LEU A 223 3.64 7.15 24.68
C LEU A 223 4.69 6.87 25.77
N PHE A 224 4.30 6.21 26.85
CA PHE A 224 5.16 6.10 28.04
C PHE A 224 6.13 4.92 27.92
N GLN A 225 7.05 5.01 26.94
CA GLN A 225 8.10 4.03 26.67
C GLN A 225 9.46 4.55 27.14
N GLU A 226 10.33 3.68 27.65
CA GLU A 226 11.65 4.05 28.16
C GLU A 226 12.52 4.80 27.11
N ASN A 227 12.44 4.37 25.85
CA ASN A 227 13.24 4.94 24.75
C ASN A 227 12.41 5.82 23.80
N GLY A 228 11.17 6.15 24.18
CA GLY A 228 10.25 6.95 23.37
C GLY A 228 9.61 6.20 22.19
N VAL A 229 8.83 6.93 21.43
CA VAL A 229 8.02 6.42 20.33
C VAL A 229 8.36 7.18 19.04
N LEU A 230 8.59 6.45 17.96
CA LEU A 230 8.57 6.98 16.60
C LEU A 230 7.16 6.78 16.02
N TRP A 231 6.45 7.89 15.78
CA TRP A 231 5.16 7.87 15.13
C TRP A 231 5.29 8.38 13.69
N VAL A 232 5.11 7.48 12.73
CA VAL A 232 5.20 7.74 11.28
C VAL A 232 3.81 7.91 10.70
N VAL A 233 3.59 9.02 10.01
CA VAL A 233 2.40 9.30 9.21
C VAL A 233 2.82 9.38 7.75
N ILE A 234 2.49 8.36 6.96
CA ILE A 234 2.77 8.34 5.52
C ILE A 234 1.55 8.92 4.81
N ASP A 235 1.69 10.08 4.21
CA ASP A 235 0.62 10.80 3.51
C ASP A 235 -0.01 9.95 2.39
N ASN A 236 -1.33 9.78 2.42
CA ASN A 236 -2.10 9.11 1.35
C ASN A 236 -1.78 7.61 1.16
N LEU A 237 -1.37 6.90 2.21
CA LEU A 237 -1.05 5.46 2.16
C LEU A 237 -2.32 4.62 2.31
N ARG A 238 -2.67 3.84 1.28
CA ARG A 238 -3.78 2.89 1.34
C ARG A 238 -3.48 1.68 2.21
N PHE A 239 -4.53 1.00 2.67
CA PHE A 239 -4.43 -0.20 3.49
C PHE A 239 -3.70 -1.36 2.77
N ASP A 240 -3.94 -1.55 1.47
CA ASP A 240 -3.28 -2.57 0.65
C ASP A 240 -1.78 -2.26 0.46
N GLN A 241 -1.41 -0.99 0.29
CA GLN A 241 -0.02 -0.57 0.25
C GLN A 241 0.68 -0.82 1.60
N TYR A 242 0.03 -0.47 2.72
CA TYR A 242 0.55 -0.79 4.05
C TYR A 242 0.83 -2.30 4.21
N ARG A 243 -0.08 -3.17 3.78
CA ARG A 243 0.11 -4.62 3.78
C ARG A 243 1.37 -5.07 3.03
N MET A 244 1.68 -4.41 1.92
CA MET A 244 2.89 -4.70 1.15
C MET A 244 4.18 -4.21 1.82
N LEU A 245 4.12 -3.18 2.69
CA LEU A 245 5.26 -2.69 3.46
C LEU A 245 5.51 -3.51 4.74
N GLU A 246 4.49 -4.08 5.31
CA GLU A 246 4.52 -4.81 6.60
C GLU A 246 5.62 -5.89 6.67
N PRO A 247 5.87 -6.74 5.66
CA PRO A 247 6.92 -7.75 5.73
C PRO A 247 8.33 -7.16 5.94
N PHE A 248 8.60 -5.97 5.41
CA PHE A 248 9.91 -5.30 5.57
C PHE A 248 10.07 -4.73 6.98
N ILE A 249 8.99 -4.23 7.57
CA ILE A 249 8.96 -3.72 8.94
C ILE A 249 9.13 -4.87 9.94
N ASN A 250 8.48 -6.01 9.69
CA ASN A 250 8.53 -7.21 10.52
C ASN A 250 9.93 -7.83 10.62
N ASN A 251 10.86 -7.49 9.73
CA ASN A 251 12.27 -7.89 9.87
C ASN A 251 12.98 -7.20 11.04
N TYR A 252 12.48 -6.07 11.53
CA TYR A 252 13.08 -5.26 12.59
C TYR A 252 12.21 -5.15 13.83
N TYR A 253 10.92 -5.23 13.65
CA TYR A 253 9.92 -5.03 14.68
C TYR A 253 8.93 -6.21 14.73
N LYS A 254 8.31 -6.40 15.88
CA LYS A 254 7.16 -7.29 16.04
C LYS A 254 5.89 -6.46 16.10
N LYS A 255 4.93 -6.73 15.22
CA LYS A 255 3.61 -6.11 15.31
C LYS A 255 2.91 -6.56 16.60
N GLU A 256 2.55 -5.62 17.46
CA GLU A 256 1.77 -5.86 18.69
C GLU A 256 0.29 -5.78 18.40
N GLU A 257 -0.11 -4.68 17.79
CA GLU A 257 -1.52 -4.39 17.53
C GLU A 257 -1.71 -3.74 16.17
N GLU A 258 -2.87 -3.97 15.59
CA GLU A 258 -3.29 -3.33 14.35
C GLU A 258 -4.72 -2.83 14.52
N TYR A 259 -4.82 -1.54 14.62
CA TYR A 259 -6.06 -0.81 14.63
C TYR A 259 -6.44 -0.35 13.21
N SER A 260 -7.72 -0.04 13.05
CA SER A 260 -8.19 0.73 11.91
C SER A 260 -9.08 1.84 12.41
N TYR A 261 -9.01 2.99 11.74
CA TYR A 261 -9.83 4.12 12.08
C TYR A 261 -10.45 4.73 10.81
N TYR A 262 -11.39 5.62 10.98
CA TYR A 262 -12.06 6.31 9.88
C TYR A 262 -11.45 7.69 9.66
N SER A 263 -10.93 7.94 8.45
CA SER A 263 -10.59 9.31 8.05
C SER A 263 -11.85 10.15 7.97
N ILE A 264 -11.80 11.38 8.50
CA ILE A 264 -12.91 12.31 8.40
C ILE A 264 -13.12 12.81 6.97
N LEU A 265 -14.33 13.25 6.67
CA LEU A 265 -14.64 13.91 5.41
C LEU A 265 -14.39 15.43 5.49
N PRO A 266 -13.82 16.02 4.41
CA PRO A 266 -13.22 15.39 3.23
C PRO A 266 -12.00 14.53 3.58
N THR A 267 -11.84 13.38 2.95
CA THR A 267 -10.65 12.53 3.07
C THR A 267 -9.46 13.17 2.35
N ALA A 268 -9.01 14.29 2.87
CA ALA A 268 -7.96 15.12 2.28
C ALA A 268 -7.04 15.67 3.37
N THR A 269 -5.76 15.79 3.03
CA THR A 269 -4.67 16.18 3.92
C THR A 269 -4.99 17.40 4.78
N GLN A 270 -5.56 18.44 4.18
CA GLN A 270 -5.96 19.68 4.86
C GLN A 270 -6.90 19.43 6.04
N TYR A 271 -7.86 18.51 5.89
CA TYR A 271 -8.87 18.20 6.89
C TYR A 271 -8.41 17.08 7.81
N ALA A 272 -8.11 15.92 7.25
CA ALA A 272 -7.82 14.70 8.01
C ALA A 272 -6.54 14.83 8.83
N ARG A 273 -5.42 15.27 8.24
CA ARG A 273 -4.13 15.33 8.94
C ARG A 273 -4.09 16.45 9.98
N ASN A 274 -4.64 17.62 9.68
CA ASN A 274 -4.78 18.66 10.70
C ASN A 274 -5.66 18.19 11.86
N SER A 275 -6.71 17.40 11.61
CA SER A 275 -7.54 16.82 12.68
C SER A 275 -6.79 15.79 13.53
N ILE A 276 -5.92 14.97 12.92
CA ILE A 276 -5.04 14.06 13.66
C ILE A 276 -4.16 14.82 14.64
N PHE A 277 -3.51 15.89 14.18
CA PHE A 277 -2.57 16.64 15.01
C PHE A 277 -3.23 17.63 15.95
N SER A 278 -4.39 18.15 15.63
CA SER A 278 -5.12 19.05 16.51
C SER A 278 -6.00 18.32 17.53
N GLY A 279 -6.46 17.09 17.24
CA GLY A 279 -7.51 16.40 17.98
C GLY A 279 -8.83 17.17 18.00
N LEU A 280 -9.11 17.89 16.92
CA LEU A 280 -10.28 18.73 16.74
C LEU A 280 -10.86 18.52 15.34
N MET A 281 -12.15 18.71 15.20
CA MET A 281 -12.81 18.77 13.91
C MET A 281 -12.55 20.12 13.21
N PRO A 282 -12.65 20.20 11.87
CA PRO A 282 -12.26 21.38 11.09
C PRO A 282 -12.89 22.71 11.55
N SER A 283 -14.19 22.74 11.86
CA SER A 283 -14.84 23.98 12.36
C SER A 283 -14.38 24.35 13.78
N GLU A 284 -13.95 23.39 14.56
CA GLU A 284 -13.37 23.64 15.90
C GLU A 284 -11.95 24.18 15.79
N MET A 285 -11.14 23.71 14.80
CA MET A 285 -9.84 24.28 14.48
C MET A 285 -9.98 25.73 14.02
N GLU A 286 -10.89 26.02 13.10
CA GLU A 286 -11.18 27.39 12.64
C GLU A 286 -11.55 28.31 13.82
N LYS A 287 -12.36 27.82 14.75
CA LYS A 287 -12.81 28.60 15.92
C LYS A 287 -11.73 28.80 16.99
N ASN A 288 -11.00 27.73 17.32
CA ASN A 288 -10.09 27.71 18.47
C ASN A 288 -8.66 28.10 18.11
N HIS A 289 -8.26 27.92 16.84
CA HIS A 289 -6.93 28.18 16.31
C HIS A 289 -7.00 28.84 14.92
N PRO A 290 -7.68 29.99 14.77
CA PRO A 290 -7.84 30.66 13.48
C PRO A 290 -6.51 31.06 12.84
N GLU A 291 -5.46 31.25 13.65
CA GLU A 291 -4.09 31.53 13.20
C GLU A 291 -3.44 30.34 12.47
N PHE A 292 -3.83 29.12 12.80
CA PHE A 292 -3.26 27.88 12.23
C PHE A 292 -4.14 27.30 11.11
N TRP A 293 -5.47 27.52 11.17
CA TRP A 293 -6.39 27.02 10.18
C TRP A 293 -6.36 27.84 8.88
N ARG A 294 -6.48 27.16 7.74
CA ARG A 294 -6.66 27.78 6.40
C ARG A 294 -7.78 27.08 5.66
N ASN A 295 -8.70 27.86 5.10
CA ASN A 295 -9.78 27.34 4.26
C ASN A 295 -9.31 27.04 2.83
N ASP A 296 -10.10 26.32 2.04
CA ASP A 296 -9.78 25.98 0.64
C ASP A 296 -9.49 27.21 -0.23
N THR A 297 -10.18 28.31 0.05
CA THR A 297 -10.05 29.58 -0.66
C THR A 297 -8.88 30.45 -0.23
N ASP A 298 -8.24 30.14 0.90
CA ASP A 298 -7.12 30.94 1.41
C ASP A 298 -5.87 30.69 0.57
N GLU A 299 -4.95 31.63 0.53
CA GLU A 299 -3.68 31.47 -0.15
C GLU A 299 -2.67 30.65 0.69
N GLY A 300 -1.72 29.99 0.02
CA GLY A 300 -0.64 29.23 0.65
C GLY A 300 -1.00 27.79 1.02
N GLY A 301 -0.06 27.13 1.71
CA GLY A 301 -0.23 25.74 2.15
C GLY A 301 -1.29 25.61 3.24
N LYS A 302 -2.12 24.55 3.15
CA LYS A 302 -3.25 24.35 4.07
C LYS A 302 -2.89 23.60 5.35
N ASN A 303 -1.72 23.01 5.38
CA ASN A 303 -1.20 22.18 6.49
C ASN A 303 0.25 22.54 6.84
N MET A 304 0.44 23.83 7.11
CA MET A 304 1.74 24.39 7.49
C MET A 304 1.97 24.37 9.01
N PHE A 305 0.91 24.21 9.82
CA PHE A 305 0.92 24.37 11.28
C PHE A 305 0.63 23.07 12.03
N GLU A 306 1.01 21.92 11.45
CA GLU A 306 0.76 20.60 12.03
C GLU A 306 1.47 20.42 13.38
N ASN A 307 2.70 20.94 13.53
CA ASN A 307 3.44 20.91 14.79
C ASN A 307 2.81 21.77 15.88
N GLU A 308 2.31 22.95 15.51
CA GLU A 308 1.60 23.86 16.42
C GLU A 308 0.27 23.24 16.89
N PHE A 309 -0.47 22.60 15.99
CA PHE A 309 -1.67 21.83 16.33
C PHE A 309 -1.34 20.69 17.30
N LEU A 310 -0.29 19.92 17.05
CA LEU A 310 0.15 18.85 17.94
C LEU A 310 0.53 19.37 19.33
N SER A 311 1.29 20.46 19.37
CA SER A 311 1.68 21.12 20.64
C SER A 311 0.45 21.60 21.44
N ALA A 312 -0.54 22.18 20.74
CA ALA A 312 -1.80 22.59 21.35
C ALA A 312 -2.62 21.39 21.87
N GLN A 313 -2.63 20.27 21.13
CA GLN A 313 -3.30 19.02 21.54
C GLN A 313 -2.65 18.43 22.79
N ILE A 314 -1.32 18.27 22.80
CA ILE A 314 -0.55 17.77 23.94
C ILE A 314 -0.83 18.62 25.19
N LYS A 315 -0.82 19.94 25.04
CA LYS A 315 -1.16 20.87 26.13
C LYS A 315 -2.61 20.70 26.62
N ARG A 316 -3.57 20.58 25.71
CA ARG A 316 -4.99 20.40 26.03
C ARG A 316 -5.24 19.09 26.79
N LEU A 317 -4.54 18.02 26.41
CA LEU A 317 -4.57 16.72 27.07
C LEU A 317 -3.75 16.68 28.38
N LYS A 318 -3.07 17.76 28.74
CA LYS A 318 -2.20 17.89 29.93
C LYS A 318 -1.10 16.82 29.98
N LEU A 319 -0.59 16.41 28.83
CA LEU A 319 0.50 15.45 28.74
C LEU A 319 1.83 16.16 28.98
N SER A 320 2.65 15.58 29.87
CA SER A 320 3.99 16.10 30.19
C SER A 320 5.03 15.31 29.39
N ILE A 321 5.07 15.51 28.08
CA ILE A 321 5.97 14.81 27.15
C ILE A 321 6.79 15.80 26.32
N LYS A 322 8.01 15.40 25.97
CA LYS A 322 8.82 16.09 24.98
C LYS A 322 8.54 15.48 23.62
N HIS A 323 8.25 16.34 22.64
CA HIS A 323 8.01 15.88 21.27
C HIS A 323 8.84 16.67 20.27
N GLU A 324 9.14 16.02 19.16
CA GLU A 324 9.69 16.62 17.94
C GLU A 324 8.83 16.24 16.75
N TYR A 325 8.73 17.14 15.80
CA TYR A 325 7.93 16.98 14.59
C TYR A 325 8.80 17.25 13.36
N TYR A 326 8.78 16.30 12.42
CA TYR A 326 9.48 16.39 11.14
C TYR A 326 8.51 16.16 9.99
N LYS A 327 8.56 17.02 8.98
CA LYS A 327 7.79 16.88 7.74
C LYS A 327 8.76 16.75 6.57
N ILE A 328 8.79 15.59 5.95
CA ILE A 328 9.68 15.24 4.85
C ILE A 328 8.94 15.38 3.53
N THR A 329 9.31 16.39 2.76
CA THR A 329 8.76 16.69 1.43
C THR A 329 9.78 16.53 0.32
N SER A 330 11.05 16.28 0.66
CA SER A 330 12.11 16.03 -0.32
C SER A 330 13.05 14.90 0.10
N LEU A 331 13.70 14.28 -0.88
CA LEU A 331 14.71 13.25 -0.62
C LEU A 331 15.89 13.80 0.19
N LYS A 332 16.25 15.08 -0.01
CA LYS A 332 17.34 15.74 0.72
C LYS A 332 17.03 15.81 2.21
N ASP A 333 15.85 16.33 2.57
CA ASP A 333 15.43 16.47 3.97
C ASP A 333 15.36 15.10 4.65
N GLY A 334 14.87 14.08 3.93
CA GLY A 334 14.83 12.71 4.42
C GLY A 334 16.23 12.14 4.72
N LYS A 335 17.20 12.33 3.83
CA LYS A 335 18.59 11.90 4.04
C LYS A 335 19.29 12.65 5.18
N GLU A 336 19.03 13.95 5.31
CA GLU A 336 19.56 14.75 6.39
C GLU A 336 19.05 14.27 7.74
N LEU A 337 17.73 14.05 7.86
CA LEU A 337 17.13 13.49 9.06
C LEU A 337 17.67 12.08 9.34
N ALA A 338 17.73 11.21 8.35
CA ALA A 338 18.25 9.86 8.52
C ALA A 338 19.68 9.87 9.05
N THR A 339 20.55 10.74 8.53
CA THR A 339 21.94 10.89 9.00
C THR A 339 22.01 11.33 10.46
N ASN A 340 21.15 12.27 10.87
CA ASN A 340 21.18 12.90 12.19
C ASN A 340 20.23 12.25 13.22
N TYR A 341 19.54 11.19 12.86
CA TYR A 341 18.44 10.61 13.67
C TYR A 341 18.86 10.17 15.09
N ASN A 342 20.13 9.90 15.31
CA ASN A 342 20.66 9.52 16.64
C ASN A 342 20.44 10.60 17.73
N GLY A 343 20.17 11.85 17.35
CA GLY A 343 19.90 12.98 18.27
C GLY A 343 18.49 12.97 18.89
N THR A 344 17.56 12.17 18.35
CA THR A 344 16.16 12.18 18.79
C THR A 344 15.88 11.29 20.00
N LYS A 345 16.87 10.60 20.54
CA LYS A 345 16.74 9.64 21.67
C LYS A 345 16.18 10.23 22.98
N GLN A 346 16.15 11.57 23.11
CA GLN A 346 15.68 12.25 24.33
C GLN A 346 14.20 12.63 24.31
N ASN A 347 13.49 12.33 23.22
CA ASN A 347 12.08 12.66 23.07
C ASN A 347 11.18 11.50 23.44
N ASP A 348 10.09 11.80 24.13
CA ASP A 348 9.04 10.82 24.41
C ASP A 348 8.27 10.47 23.13
N LEU A 349 8.13 11.45 22.21
CA LEU A 349 7.45 11.29 20.94
C LEU A 349 8.23 11.96 19.81
N THR A 350 8.63 11.21 18.80
CA THR A 350 9.13 11.74 17.53
C THR A 350 8.07 11.50 16.46
N VAL A 351 7.57 12.55 15.86
CA VAL A 351 6.58 12.50 14.78
C VAL A 351 7.27 12.71 13.44
N LEU A 352 7.02 11.81 12.50
CA LEU A 352 7.57 11.88 11.15
C LEU A 352 6.46 11.80 10.11
N VAL A 353 6.18 12.90 9.43
CA VAL A 353 5.27 12.97 8.28
C VAL A 353 6.04 12.80 6.99
N TYR A 354 5.62 11.87 6.14
CA TYR A 354 6.31 11.56 4.88
C TYR A 354 5.35 11.63 3.69
N ASN A 355 5.58 12.58 2.77
CA ASN A 355 4.63 12.93 1.71
C ASN A 355 4.81 12.13 0.40
N PHE A 356 5.64 11.10 0.34
CA PHE A 356 6.00 10.46 -0.93
C PHE A 356 4.82 9.81 -1.67
N VAL A 357 3.94 9.09 -0.96
CA VAL A 357 2.83 8.35 -1.63
C VAL A 357 1.83 9.33 -2.23
N ASP A 358 1.57 10.46 -1.55
CA ASP A 358 0.76 11.53 -2.09
C ASP A 358 1.43 12.16 -3.34
N MET A 359 2.72 12.45 -3.29
CA MET A 359 3.49 12.92 -4.45
C MET A 359 3.45 11.93 -5.62
N LEU A 360 3.47 10.62 -5.37
CA LEU A 360 3.36 9.59 -6.40
C LEU A 360 1.97 9.63 -7.07
N SER A 361 0.89 9.82 -6.29
CA SER A 361 -0.48 9.92 -6.81
C SER A 361 -0.66 11.15 -7.70
N HIS A 362 -0.11 12.29 -7.28
CA HIS A 362 -0.08 13.52 -8.07
C HIS A 362 0.76 13.37 -9.34
N SER A 363 1.96 12.78 -9.23
CA SER A 363 2.84 12.54 -10.38
C SER A 363 2.20 11.62 -11.42
N LYS A 364 1.40 10.63 -11.00
CA LYS A 364 0.60 9.81 -11.93
C LYS A 364 -0.40 10.65 -12.73
N THR A 365 -0.93 11.72 -12.17
CA THR A 365 -1.83 12.63 -12.88
C THR A 365 -1.09 13.52 -13.87
N GLU A 366 0.12 13.96 -13.55
CA GLU A 366 0.85 15.00 -14.28
C GLU A 366 1.90 14.45 -15.27
N MET A 367 2.46 13.26 -15.01
CA MET A 367 3.59 12.70 -15.77
C MET A 367 3.19 11.42 -16.51
N GLU A 368 3.26 11.43 -17.85
CA GLU A 368 2.91 10.28 -18.71
C GLU A 368 3.71 9.02 -18.36
N VAL A 369 5.02 9.15 -18.10
CA VAL A 369 5.87 8.02 -17.70
C VAL A 369 5.38 7.34 -16.42
N ILE A 370 4.91 8.12 -15.44
CA ILE A 370 4.37 7.55 -14.20
C ILE A 370 2.99 6.91 -14.43
N LYS A 371 2.19 7.44 -15.37
CA LYS A 371 0.93 6.79 -15.78
C LYS A 371 1.16 5.39 -16.35
N GLU A 372 2.19 5.23 -17.19
CA GLU A 372 2.57 3.93 -17.76
C GLU A 372 3.11 2.99 -16.69
N LEU A 373 4.03 3.46 -15.82
CA LEU A 373 4.63 2.65 -14.76
C LEU A 373 3.64 2.24 -13.66
N ALA A 374 2.65 3.07 -13.36
CA ALA A 374 1.60 2.81 -12.37
C ALA A 374 0.25 2.53 -13.07
N GLY A 375 0.23 1.72 -14.12
CA GLY A 375 -0.93 1.47 -14.97
C GLY A 375 -2.15 0.93 -14.21
N ASP A 376 -1.92 0.11 -13.21
CA ASP A 376 -2.94 -0.51 -12.36
C ASP A 376 -2.57 -0.45 -10.86
N ASP A 377 -3.44 -0.97 -10.01
CA ASP A 377 -3.24 -0.99 -8.55
C ASP A 377 -2.03 -1.84 -8.15
N LYS A 378 -1.76 -2.96 -8.83
CA LYS A 378 -0.59 -3.82 -8.60
C LYS A 378 0.72 -3.08 -8.86
N ALA A 379 0.80 -2.40 -10.00
CA ALA A 379 1.97 -1.59 -10.36
C ALA A 379 2.16 -0.42 -9.39
N TYR A 380 1.08 0.26 -8.99
CA TYR A 380 1.12 1.34 -8.01
C TYR A 380 1.64 0.88 -6.64
N ARG A 381 1.19 -0.29 -6.15
CA ARG A 381 1.73 -0.92 -4.93
C ARG A 381 3.21 -1.27 -5.08
N SER A 382 3.62 -1.83 -6.21
CA SER A 382 5.02 -2.20 -6.48
C SER A 382 5.96 -0.99 -6.44
N LEU A 383 5.55 0.14 -7.01
CA LEU A 383 6.29 1.40 -6.91
C LEU A 383 6.41 1.89 -5.46
N THR A 384 5.33 1.79 -4.68
CA THR A 384 5.36 2.16 -3.25
C THR A 384 6.35 1.29 -2.47
N VAL A 385 6.36 -0.02 -2.72
CA VAL A 385 7.32 -0.96 -2.08
C VAL A 385 8.76 -0.64 -2.48
N SER A 386 9.01 -0.45 -3.77
CA SER A 386 10.35 -0.13 -4.29
C SER A 386 10.89 1.17 -3.67
N TRP A 387 10.03 2.20 -3.62
CA TRP A 387 10.39 3.43 -2.94
C TRP A 387 10.70 3.20 -1.46
N PHE A 388 9.81 2.53 -0.72
CA PHE A 388 9.95 2.34 0.71
C PHE A 388 11.28 1.67 1.07
N LYS A 389 11.63 0.59 0.38
CA LYS A 389 12.89 -0.16 0.59
C LYS A 389 14.15 0.68 0.42
N ASN A 390 14.10 1.66 -0.49
CA ASN A 390 15.25 2.51 -0.83
C ASN A 390 15.14 3.93 -0.24
N SER A 391 14.13 4.16 0.63
CA SER A 391 13.86 5.49 1.17
C SER A 391 14.62 5.76 2.46
N PRO A 392 14.94 7.04 2.75
CA PRO A 392 15.42 7.44 4.06
C PRO A 392 14.44 7.12 5.20
N LEU A 393 13.15 6.98 4.93
CA LEU A 393 12.16 6.54 5.91
C LEU A 393 12.48 5.16 6.45
N PHE A 394 12.80 4.21 5.56
CA PHE A 394 13.15 2.85 6.00
C PHE A 394 14.44 2.82 6.81
N GLU A 395 15.44 3.63 6.44
CA GLU A 395 16.66 3.81 7.22
C GLU A 395 16.37 4.39 8.62
N ILE A 396 15.48 5.38 8.72
CA ILE A 396 15.05 5.95 10.00
C ILE A 396 14.36 4.90 10.88
N ILE A 397 13.48 4.07 10.30
CA ILE A 397 12.81 2.96 11.02
C ILE A 397 13.85 1.97 11.58
N GLN A 398 14.87 1.62 10.80
CA GLN A 398 15.96 0.75 11.26
C GLN A 398 16.76 1.38 12.41
N LYS A 399 17.08 2.67 12.31
CA LYS A 399 17.77 3.42 13.37
C LYS A 399 16.93 3.55 14.63
N ALA A 400 15.62 3.77 14.49
CA ALA A 400 14.70 3.81 15.62
C ALA A 400 14.66 2.47 16.37
N GLN A 401 14.70 1.35 15.64
CA GLN A 401 14.82 0.02 16.24
C GLN A 401 16.13 -0.14 17.03
N GLN A 402 17.27 0.28 16.47
CA GLN A 402 18.56 0.25 17.18
C GLN A 402 18.60 1.12 18.44
N LEU A 403 17.82 2.20 18.45
CA LEU A 403 17.64 3.10 19.60
C LEU A 403 16.65 2.56 20.64
N GLY A 404 15.98 1.46 20.34
CA GLY A 404 15.00 0.85 21.24
C GLY A 404 13.64 1.55 21.25
N GLN A 405 13.34 2.38 20.24
CA GLN A 405 12.06 3.09 20.16
C GLN A 405 10.91 2.18 19.73
N LYS A 406 9.74 2.37 20.30
CA LYS A 406 8.49 1.79 19.81
C LYS A 406 8.09 2.47 18.51
N LEU A 407 7.52 1.74 17.56
CA LEU A 407 7.13 2.28 16.26
C LEU A 407 5.60 2.25 16.10
N ILE A 408 5.04 3.36 15.66
CA ILE A 408 3.63 3.44 15.23
C ILE A 408 3.60 3.94 13.80
N ILE A 409 2.88 3.25 12.92
CA ILE A 409 2.72 3.65 11.52
C ILE A 409 1.25 3.84 11.22
N THR A 410 0.93 4.98 10.62
CA THR A 410 -0.41 5.30 10.14
C THR A 410 -0.34 6.20 8.89
N THR A 411 -1.48 6.61 8.41
CA THR A 411 -1.67 7.60 7.34
C THR A 411 -2.85 8.49 7.71
N ASP A 412 -3.08 9.57 7.02
CA ASP A 412 -4.19 10.50 7.26
C ASP A 412 -5.45 10.16 6.46
N HIS A 413 -5.30 9.67 5.25
CA HIS A 413 -6.34 9.16 4.37
C HIS A 413 -5.71 8.21 3.33
N GLY A 414 -6.57 7.52 2.59
CA GLY A 414 -6.12 6.79 1.41
C GLY A 414 -6.59 7.47 0.13
N THR A 415 -6.55 6.72 -0.96
CA THR A 415 -6.87 7.20 -2.30
C THR A 415 -7.56 6.11 -3.11
N ILE A 416 -8.40 6.50 -4.06
CA ILE A 416 -9.07 5.56 -4.97
C ILE A 416 -8.71 5.83 -6.42
N ASN A 417 -8.59 4.78 -7.22
CA ASN A 417 -8.41 4.87 -8.66
C ASN A 417 -9.73 5.31 -9.31
N CYS A 418 -9.78 6.55 -9.79
CA CYS A 418 -10.99 7.16 -10.35
C CYS A 418 -11.22 6.71 -11.79
N LYS A 419 -12.35 6.03 -12.04
CA LYS A 419 -12.70 5.48 -13.37
C LYS A 419 -13.86 6.23 -14.02
N ASN A 420 -14.82 6.71 -13.22
CA ASN A 420 -16.10 7.21 -13.70
C ASN A 420 -16.27 8.72 -13.45
N PRO A 421 -16.55 9.53 -14.49
CA PRO A 421 -16.75 10.97 -14.33
C PRO A 421 -18.19 11.30 -13.92
N SER A 422 -18.36 12.25 -12.99
CA SER A 422 -19.64 12.92 -12.70
C SER A 422 -19.54 14.41 -13.01
N LYS A 423 -20.55 14.95 -13.68
CA LYS A 423 -20.59 16.38 -14.05
C LYS A 423 -20.90 17.23 -12.82
N ILE A 424 -20.12 18.31 -12.66
CA ILE A 424 -20.41 19.33 -11.66
C ILE A 424 -20.31 20.73 -12.27
N ILE A 425 -21.22 21.62 -11.88
CA ILE A 425 -21.21 23.04 -12.25
C ILE A 425 -21.14 23.83 -10.95
N GLY A 426 -20.36 24.88 -10.92
CA GLY A 426 -20.25 25.79 -9.80
C GLY A 426 -19.59 27.10 -10.21
N ASP A 427 -19.49 28.04 -9.30
CA ASP A 427 -18.84 29.33 -9.53
C ASP A 427 -17.29 29.19 -9.58
N LYS A 428 -16.60 30.32 -9.78
CA LYS A 428 -15.13 30.35 -9.89
C LYS A 428 -14.39 30.05 -8.59
N ASN A 429 -15.07 30.06 -7.46
CA ASN A 429 -14.49 29.96 -6.11
C ASN A 429 -14.75 28.59 -5.47
N ILE A 430 -15.06 27.57 -6.26
CA ILE A 430 -15.21 26.20 -5.74
C ILE A 430 -13.86 25.53 -5.55
N SER A 431 -13.79 24.57 -4.60
CA SER A 431 -12.58 23.81 -4.36
C SER A 431 -12.04 23.12 -5.62
N SER A 432 -10.73 23.05 -5.79
CA SER A 432 -10.09 22.40 -6.95
C SER A 432 -10.10 20.88 -6.88
N ASN A 433 -10.31 20.29 -5.70
CA ASN A 433 -10.27 18.83 -5.50
C ASN A 433 -11.29 18.10 -6.39
N LEU A 434 -10.96 16.90 -6.83
CA LEU A 434 -11.78 16.11 -7.77
C LEU A 434 -12.79 15.19 -7.09
N ARG A 435 -12.67 14.97 -5.79
CA ARG A 435 -13.50 14.06 -5.03
C ARG A 435 -14.46 14.75 -4.06
N TYR A 436 -14.22 16.01 -3.74
CA TYR A 436 -15.18 16.84 -3.02
C TYR A 436 -15.26 18.24 -3.62
N LYS A 437 -16.40 18.88 -3.42
CA LYS A 437 -16.60 20.27 -3.78
C LYS A 437 -17.35 21.00 -2.68
N THR A 438 -16.98 22.26 -2.48
CA THR A 438 -17.74 23.20 -1.67
C THR A 438 -17.79 24.54 -2.40
N GLY A 439 -18.89 25.25 -2.29
CA GLY A 439 -19.10 26.52 -2.97
C GLY A 439 -20.58 26.85 -3.11
N LYS A 440 -20.86 28.06 -3.65
CA LYS A 440 -22.21 28.50 -3.95
C LYS A 440 -22.70 27.93 -5.28
N SER A 441 -24.01 27.75 -5.40
CA SER A 441 -24.65 27.39 -6.67
C SER A 441 -24.12 26.13 -7.34
N LEU A 442 -23.78 25.11 -6.53
CA LEU A 442 -23.37 23.82 -7.06
C LEU A 442 -24.54 23.09 -7.72
N SER A 443 -24.33 22.59 -8.93
CA SER A 443 -25.27 21.72 -9.64
C SER A 443 -24.59 20.41 -10.00
N TYR A 444 -25.18 19.31 -9.60
CA TYR A 444 -24.61 17.94 -9.69
C TYR A 444 -25.74 16.92 -9.73
N SER A 445 -25.40 15.67 -10.00
CA SER A 445 -26.32 14.54 -9.92
C SER A 445 -26.41 14.06 -8.45
N GLU A 446 -27.56 14.21 -7.80
CA GLU A 446 -27.78 13.83 -6.39
C GLU A 446 -27.47 12.34 -6.11
N LYS A 447 -27.63 11.46 -7.10
CA LYS A 447 -27.34 10.03 -6.98
C LYS A 447 -25.84 9.71 -6.92
N ASP A 448 -24.99 10.64 -7.36
CA ASP A 448 -23.54 10.48 -7.50
C ASP A 448 -22.77 11.03 -6.31
N VAL A 449 -23.46 11.69 -5.35
CA VAL A 449 -22.81 12.41 -4.27
C VAL A 449 -23.44 12.15 -2.90
N PHE A 450 -22.61 12.26 -1.87
CA PHE A 450 -23.04 12.54 -0.52
C PHE A 450 -23.07 14.06 -0.33
N GLU A 451 -24.25 14.63 -0.28
CA GLU A 451 -24.47 16.06 -0.06
C GLU A 451 -24.63 16.33 1.44
N VAL A 452 -23.90 17.33 1.94
CA VAL A 452 -24.09 17.93 3.26
C VAL A 452 -24.48 19.39 3.08
N LYS A 453 -25.77 19.68 3.21
CA LYS A 453 -26.33 21.02 2.99
C LYS A 453 -25.83 22.06 3.98
N ASN A 454 -25.71 21.67 5.23
CA ASN A 454 -25.16 22.51 6.28
C ASN A 454 -23.83 21.91 6.78
N PRO A 455 -22.67 22.48 6.43
CA PRO A 455 -21.36 21.97 6.83
C PRO A 455 -21.19 21.78 8.33
N LYS A 456 -21.88 22.59 9.13
CA LYS A 456 -21.81 22.50 10.62
C LYS A 456 -22.35 21.17 11.15
N ASP A 457 -23.23 20.49 10.42
CA ASP A 457 -23.79 19.19 10.83
C ASP A 457 -22.73 18.08 10.89
N ILE A 458 -21.61 18.28 10.20
CA ILE A 458 -20.45 17.39 10.23
C ILE A 458 -19.15 18.15 10.63
N PHE A 459 -19.29 19.22 11.38
CA PHE A 459 -18.19 20.02 11.93
C PHE A 459 -17.21 20.58 10.87
N LEU A 460 -17.70 20.89 9.68
CA LEU A 460 -16.93 21.59 8.65
C LEU A 460 -17.13 23.11 8.72
N PRO A 461 -16.11 23.89 8.31
CA PRO A 461 -16.23 25.34 8.19
C PRO A 461 -17.28 25.73 7.15
N SER A 462 -17.98 26.84 7.42
CA SER A 462 -18.92 27.41 6.44
C SER A 462 -18.23 28.55 5.70
N ILE A 463 -17.78 28.29 4.47
CA ILE A 463 -17.12 29.29 3.62
C ILE A 463 -18.03 30.48 3.33
N SER A 464 -19.33 30.23 3.20
CA SER A 464 -20.35 31.27 3.06
C SER A 464 -21.76 30.71 3.41
N PHE A 465 -22.73 31.59 3.56
CA PHE A 465 -24.13 31.18 3.74
C PHE A 465 -24.58 30.34 2.55
N ASN A 466 -25.13 29.14 2.80
CA ASN A 466 -25.59 28.18 1.79
C ASN A 466 -24.48 27.61 0.87
N SER A 467 -23.30 27.34 1.40
CA SER A 467 -22.26 26.58 0.67
C SER A 467 -22.24 25.14 1.16
N PRO A 468 -22.90 24.19 0.47
CA PRO A 468 -22.85 22.78 0.82
C PRO A 468 -21.48 22.19 0.55
N PHE A 469 -21.19 21.05 1.20
CA PHE A 469 -20.16 20.13 0.77
C PHE A 469 -20.80 18.97 0.02
N VAL A 470 -20.17 18.58 -1.09
CA VAL A 470 -20.55 17.39 -1.85
C VAL A 470 -19.35 16.49 -2.03
N PHE A 471 -19.50 15.23 -1.70
CA PHE A 471 -18.45 14.22 -1.76
C PHE A 471 -18.80 13.20 -2.83
N ALA A 472 -17.87 12.90 -3.72
CA ALA A 472 -18.01 11.85 -4.71
C ALA A 472 -18.01 10.48 -4.02
N LYS A 473 -18.88 9.58 -4.48
CA LYS A 473 -18.95 8.20 -4.02
C LYS A 473 -18.06 7.29 -4.86
N GLU A 474 -17.76 6.10 -4.33
CA GLU A 474 -17.09 5.04 -5.09
C GLU A 474 -15.87 5.58 -5.87
N ASP A 475 -15.69 5.21 -7.13
CA ASP A 475 -14.61 5.64 -8.02
C ASP A 475 -14.96 6.87 -8.90
N LEU A 476 -16.03 7.61 -8.53
CA LEU A 476 -16.44 8.82 -9.25
C LEU A 476 -15.45 9.97 -9.04
N PHE A 477 -15.27 10.80 -10.07
CA PHE A 477 -14.57 12.07 -9.96
C PHE A 477 -15.36 13.19 -10.65
N PHE A 478 -15.23 14.41 -10.13
CA PHE A 478 -15.94 15.57 -10.65
C PHE A 478 -15.23 16.16 -11.86
N ALA A 479 -15.99 16.36 -12.93
CA ALA A 479 -15.52 17.01 -14.15
C ALA A 479 -16.43 18.18 -14.54
N TYR A 480 -15.82 19.32 -14.91
CA TYR A 480 -16.57 20.48 -15.37
C TYR A 480 -17.06 20.30 -16.80
N PRO A 481 -18.24 20.88 -17.16
CA PRO A 481 -18.77 20.80 -18.52
C PRO A 481 -17.86 21.41 -19.59
N ASN A 482 -17.14 22.48 -19.24
CA ASN A 482 -16.19 23.11 -20.14
C ASN A 482 -14.99 22.19 -20.37
N ASN A 483 -14.71 21.85 -21.62
CA ASN A 483 -13.68 20.88 -22.02
C ASN A 483 -13.86 19.48 -21.34
N TYR A 484 -15.12 19.07 -21.13
CA TYR A 484 -15.45 17.84 -20.40
C TYR A 484 -14.65 16.61 -20.83
N ASN A 485 -14.61 16.34 -22.15
CA ASN A 485 -13.90 15.16 -22.66
C ASN A 485 -12.40 15.23 -22.40
N HIS A 486 -11.80 16.41 -22.43
CA HIS A 486 -10.39 16.60 -22.08
C HIS A 486 -10.13 16.25 -20.61
N PHE A 487 -10.91 16.83 -19.69
CA PHE A 487 -10.76 16.55 -18.26
C PHE A 487 -11.07 15.09 -17.91
N VAL A 488 -12.09 14.50 -18.54
CA VAL A 488 -12.39 13.07 -18.34
C VAL A 488 -11.23 12.18 -18.76
N ASN A 489 -10.62 12.42 -19.91
CA ASN A 489 -9.48 11.63 -20.37
C ASN A 489 -8.23 11.88 -19.51
N TYR A 490 -8.04 13.11 -19.03
CA TYR A 490 -6.89 13.47 -18.21
C TYR A 490 -6.92 12.83 -16.81
N PHE A 491 -8.11 12.83 -16.15
CA PHE A 491 -8.25 12.35 -14.77
C PHE A 491 -8.69 10.89 -14.64
N ARG A 492 -9.16 10.26 -15.71
CA ARG A 492 -9.51 8.84 -15.67
C ARG A 492 -8.29 7.98 -15.38
N ASN A 493 -8.47 6.96 -14.53
CA ASN A 493 -7.41 6.07 -14.04
C ASN A 493 -6.30 6.80 -13.27
N THR A 494 -6.63 7.92 -12.62
CA THR A 494 -5.74 8.60 -11.66
C THR A 494 -6.18 8.31 -10.23
N TYR A 495 -5.25 8.37 -9.29
CA TYR A 495 -5.55 8.20 -7.87
C TYR A 495 -5.94 9.54 -7.27
N GLN A 496 -7.14 9.60 -6.72
CA GLN A 496 -7.71 10.81 -6.13
C GLN A 496 -8.28 10.50 -4.74
N HIS A 497 -8.41 11.54 -3.91
CA HIS A 497 -8.90 11.46 -2.54
C HIS A 497 -9.78 12.67 -2.21
N GLY A 498 -10.56 12.59 -1.14
CA GLY A 498 -11.47 13.64 -0.70
C GLY A 498 -12.94 13.21 -0.64
N GLY A 499 -13.27 12.02 -1.14
CA GLY A 499 -14.63 11.49 -1.23
C GLY A 499 -14.93 10.35 -0.27
N VAL A 500 -15.90 9.52 -0.65
CA VAL A 500 -16.38 8.39 0.15
C VAL A 500 -16.09 7.08 -0.58
N SER A 501 -15.10 6.37 -0.12
CA SER A 501 -14.78 4.99 -0.49
C SER A 501 -14.12 4.26 0.68
N LEU A 502 -14.08 2.92 0.62
CA LEU A 502 -13.37 2.09 1.58
C LEU A 502 -11.88 2.46 1.65
N GLU A 503 -11.27 2.65 0.46
CA GLU A 503 -9.86 2.95 0.28
C GLU A 503 -9.47 4.33 0.85
N GLU A 504 -10.36 5.31 0.80
CA GLU A 504 -10.12 6.67 1.31
C GLU A 504 -10.36 6.78 2.80
N MET A 505 -11.36 6.04 3.35
CA MET A 505 -11.85 6.26 4.71
C MET A 505 -11.36 5.24 5.74
N ILE A 506 -11.16 3.96 5.39
CA ILE A 506 -10.72 2.94 6.35
C ILE A 506 -9.20 2.84 6.33
N ILE A 507 -8.59 3.35 7.40
CA ILE A 507 -7.17 3.68 7.47
C ILE A 507 -6.46 2.79 8.50
N PRO A 508 -5.26 2.24 8.19
CA PRO A 508 -4.49 1.45 9.14
C PRO A 508 -3.80 2.33 10.19
N CYS A 509 -3.72 1.82 11.42
CA CYS A 509 -2.82 2.28 12.45
C CYS A 509 -2.20 1.06 13.14
N ALA A 510 -0.91 0.85 12.95
CA ALA A 510 -0.21 -0.32 13.46
C ALA A 510 0.84 0.05 14.49
N VAL A 511 0.87 -0.70 15.59
CA VAL A 511 1.78 -0.55 16.70
C VAL A 511 2.77 -1.71 16.71
N TYR A 512 4.04 -1.38 16.81
CA TYR A 512 5.14 -2.33 16.76
C TYR A 512 6.08 -2.17 17.94
N SER A 513 6.44 -3.28 18.55
CA SER A 513 7.51 -3.36 19.57
C SER A 513 8.79 -3.93 18.97
N LEU A 514 9.86 -3.86 19.76
CA LEU A 514 11.13 -4.47 19.38
C LEU A 514 11.01 -6.00 19.29
N SER A 515 11.58 -6.57 18.25
CA SER A 515 11.66 -8.03 18.14
C SER A 515 12.71 -8.56 19.11
N LEU A 516 12.33 -9.48 20.00
CA LEU A 516 13.25 -10.15 20.92
C LEU A 516 14.29 -11.07 20.22
N ILE A 517 14.16 -11.29 18.92
CA ILE A 517 15.05 -12.15 18.14
C ILE A 517 16.36 -11.43 17.78
N HIS A 518 16.41 -10.11 17.96
CA HIS A 518 17.55 -9.26 17.58
C HIS A 518 18.22 -8.56 18.78
N ILE A 519 17.97 -9.04 20.02
CA ILE A 519 18.66 -8.60 21.23
C ILE A 519 19.69 -9.70 21.60
#